data_d6fcff37e73af84deb4ebb597e457388
#
_entry.id   d6fcff37e73af84deb4ebb597e457388
#
_cell.length_a   1.000
_cell.length_b   1.000
_cell.length_c   1.000
_cell.angle_alpha   90.00
_cell.angle_beta   90.00
_cell.angle_gamma   90.00
#
_symmetry.space_group_name_H-M   'P 1'
#
loop_
_entity.id
_entity.type
_entity.pdbx_description
1 polymer ?
#
loop_
_entity_poly.entity_id
_entity_poly.type
_entity_poly.pdbx_seq_one_letter_code
_entity_poly.pdbx_strand_id
1 'polypeptide(L)'
;MVNALATFSKDMDSKLVDPLRNVLKGRKLVYVTPAKGFGITSVDWGKITDVSDGLVSYGFRDGNADKIDVKLENSKVPVYWKDYIVDRRIYESWMTRNMDVDAASALSAAYKAAKAEDTAIIMGVANDGTNYDINGLYQGAGNDYSTSKDFGTFGNATAALSGTYELMDDDGMPVDSLPFNMCLASAQYQQLIASRSANGVRELSDIIEMLNGGKIFSSNVLTTGTGFIAPTEAVGEPYVDFYLTSDFKTEHGVDSKHPDTGDLNGRVYSAGILRIKQNVAICKLSSI
;
A
#
# COMPACT_ATOMS: atom_id res chain seq x y z
N MET A 1 -11.54 -31.58 18.81
CA MET A 1 -11.81 -30.12 18.84
C MET A 1 -10.80 -29.30 18.03
N VAL A 2 -9.50 -29.48 18.25
CA VAL A 2 -8.45 -28.71 17.50
C VAL A 2 -8.55 -28.87 15.97
N ASN A 3 -8.78 -30.09 15.45
CA ASN A 3 -8.92 -30.29 14.00
C ASN A 3 -10.19 -29.67 13.41
N ALA A 4 -11.30 -29.62 14.16
CA ALA A 4 -12.53 -29.00 13.69
C ALA A 4 -12.42 -27.48 13.60
N LEU A 5 -11.76 -26.84 14.56
CA LEU A 5 -11.49 -25.40 14.54
C LEU A 5 -10.56 -25.02 13.39
N ALA A 6 -9.53 -25.83 13.11
CA ALA A 6 -8.62 -25.58 11.98
C ALA A 6 -9.34 -25.71 10.63
N THR A 7 -10.27 -26.66 10.49
CA THR A 7 -11.09 -26.81 9.28
C THR A 7 -12.05 -25.63 9.13
N PHE A 8 -12.70 -25.23 10.22
CA PHE A 8 -13.57 -24.05 10.24
C PHE A 8 -12.84 -22.78 9.83
N SER A 9 -11.63 -22.57 10.35
CA SER A 9 -10.79 -21.39 9.95
C SER A 9 -10.45 -21.42 8.46
N LYS A 10 -10.15 -22.59 7.89
CA LYS A 10 -9.89 -22.73 6.44
C LYS A 10 -11.11 -22.41 5.58
N ASP A 11 -12.28 -22.87 5.99
CA ASP A 11 -13.53 -22.57 5.29
C ASP A 11 -13.83 -21.06 5.33
N MET A 12 -13.59 -20.42 6.47
CA MET A 12 -13.70 -18.98 6.60
C MET A 12 -12.67 -18.24 5.75
N ASP A 13 -11.41 -18.65 5.73
CA ASP A 13 -10.36 -18.05 4.89
C ASP A 13 -10.75 -18.06 3.41
N SER A 14 -11.28 -19.18 2.90
CA SER A 14 -11.70 -19.28 1.49
C SER A 14 -12.80 -18.27 1.11
N LYS A 15 -13.66 -17.91 2.06
CA LYS A 15 -14.76 -16.94 1.86
C LYS A 15 -14.32 -15.50 2.03
N LEU A 16 -13.25 -15.23 2.78
CA LEU A 16 -12.82 -13.89 3.15
C LEU A 16 -11.69 -13.35 2.26
N VAL A 17 -10.74 -14.19 1.88
CA VAL A 17 -9.50 -13.75 1.22
C VAL A 17 -9.78 -13.18 -0.17
N ASP A 18 -10.62 -13.82 -0.98
CA ASP A 18 -10.89 -13.37 -2.34
C ASP A 18 -11.61 -12.00 -2.41
N PRO A 19 -12.67 -11.75 -1.61
CA PRO A 19 -13.26 -10.41 -1.53
C PRO A 19 -12.28 -9.34 -1.04
N LEU A 20 -11.40 -9.66 -0.08
CA LEU A 20 -10.42 -8.72 0.46
C LEU A 20 -9.39 -8.26 -0.57
N ARG A 21 -8.89 -9.17 -1.40
CA ARG A 21 -7.92 -8.83 -2.46
C ARG A 21 -8.47 -7.79 -3.43
N ASN A 22 -9.78 -7.76 -3.65
CA ASN A 22 -10.41 -6.76 -4.52
C ASN A 22 -10.49 -5.38 -3.86
N VAL A 23 -10.64 -5.33 -2.54
CA VAL A 23 -10.75 -4.09 -1.76
C VAL A 23 -9.39 -3.43 -1.54
N LEU A 24 -8.33 -4.21 -1.37
CA LEU A 24 -6.97 -3.73 -1.10
C LEU A 24 -6.42 -2.97 -2.31
N LYS A 25 -6.26 -1.66 -2.16
CA LYS A 25 -5.64 -0.77 -3.15
C LYS A 25 -4.15 -0.58 -2.89
N GLY A 26 -3.74 -0.50 -1.63
CA GLY A 26 -2.36 -0.27 -1.22
C GLY A 26 -1.39 -1.29 -1.81
N ARG A 27 -1.74 -2.58 -1.75
CA ARG A 27 -0.92 -3.65 -2.36
C ARG A 27 -0.86 -3.61 -3.89
N LYS A 28 -1.78 -2.89 -4.55
CA LYS A 28 -1.78 -2.71 -6.02
C LYS A 28 -0.97 -1.50 -6.46
N LEU A 29 -0.65 -0.61 -5.52
CA LEU A 29 0.10 0.62 -5.79
C LEU A 29 1.60 0.36 -5.92
N VAL A 30 2.12 -0.62 -5.19
CA VAL A 30 3.56 -0.91 -5.08
C VAL A 30 3.84 -2.39 -5.34
N TYR A 31 5.08 -2.70 -5.62
CA TYR A 31 5.53 -4.09 -5.69
C TYR A 31 5.37 -4.80 -4.34
N VAL A 32 4.85 -6.03 -4.34
CA VAL A 32 4.70 -6.84 -3.13
C VAL A 32 5.79 -7.88 -3.08
N THR A 33 6.68 -7.77 -2.10
CA THR A 33 7.73 -8.78 -1.84
C THR A 33 7.21 -9.80 -0.82
N PRO A 34 6.94 -11.04 -1.24
CA PRO A 34 6.48 -12.05 -0.30
C PRO A 34 7.62 -12.52 0.60
N ALA A 35 7.38 -12.52 1.90
CA ALA A 35 8.25 -13.10 2.90
C ALA A 35 7.59 -14.35 3.53
N LYS A 36 8.39 -15.20 4.13
CA LYS A 36 7.87 -16.42 4.76
C LYS A 36 7.96 -16.30 6.29
N GLY A 37 6.82 -16.07 6.91
CA GLY A 37 6.61 -16.33 8.33
C GLY A 37 6.10 -15.15 9.14
N PHE A 38 4.98 -15.36 9.82
CA PHE A 38 4.41 -14.42 10.80
C PHE A 38 5.36 -14.09 11.97
N GLY A 39 6.36 -14.95 12.22
CA GLY A 39 7.37 -14.75 13.28
C GLY A 39 8.41 -13.65 12.98
N ILE A 40 8.38 -13.02 11.81
CA ILE A 40 9.27 -11.91 11.48
C ILE A 40 8.70 -10.64 12.15
N THR A 41 9.37 -10.18 13.20
CA THR A 41 8.97 -9.02 14.01
C THR A 41 9.66 -7.72 13.58
N SER A 42 10.80 -7.82 12.90
CA SER A 42 11.55 -6.67 12.38
C SER A 42 12.22 -7.02 11.07
N VAL A 43 12.44 -6.02 10.25
CA VAL A 43 13.10 -6.14 8.95
C VAL A 43 14.14 -5.04 8.82
N ASP A 44 15.32 -5.43 8.37
CA ASP A 44 16.40 -4.51 8.02
C ASP A 44 16.45 -4.35 6.51
N TRP A 45 16.65 -3.13 6.02
CA TRP A 45 16.93 -2.87 4.61
C TRP A 45 17.91 -1.73 4.45
N GLY A 46 18.67 -1.78 3.35
CA GLY A 46 19.60 -0.72 2.99
C GLY A 46 18.89 0.44 2.30
N LYS A 47 19.14 1.65 2.77
CA LYS A 47 18.82 2.89 2.06
C LYS A 47 20.08 3.36 1.37
N ILE A 48 20.02 3.48 0.05
CA ILE A 48 21.16 3.93 -0.75
C ILE A 48 21.16 5.46 -0.70
N THR A 49 22.24 6.04 -0.23
CA THR A 49 22.51 7.48 -0.36
C THR A 49 23.20 7.74 -1.70
N ASP A 50 22.91 8.89 -2.24
CA ASP A 50 23.37 9.35 -3.53
C ASP A 50 24.89 9.28 -3.68
N VAL A 51 25.35 8.99 -4.89
CA VAL A 51 26.76 9.01 -5.30
C VAL A 51 27.00 10.19 -6.22
N SER A 52 28.22 10.76 -6.21
CA SER A 52 28.54 11.86 -7.08
C SER A 52 28.52 11.47 -8.57
N ASP A 53 28.37 12.48 -9.43
CA ASP A 53 28.28 12.28 -10.87
C ASP A 53 29.54 11.64 -11.47
N GLY A 54 29.34 10.85 -12.53
CA GLY A 54 30.43 10.25 -13.27
C GLY A 54 31.34 11.28 -13.94
N LEU A 55 32.65 11.10 -13.83
CA LEU A 55 33.64 11.99 -14.43
C LEU A 55 33.86 11.63 -15.90
N VAL A 56 33.88 12.63 -16.78
CA VAL A 56 34.20 12.48 -18.20
C VAL A 56 35.56 13.11 -18.51
N SER A 57 36.52 12.33 -19.00
CA SER A 57 37.80 12.82 -19.49
C SER A 57 38.41 11.92 -20.58
N TYR A 58 39.32 12.41 -21.39
CA TYR A 58 40.01 11.63 -22.42
C TYR A 58 41.04 10.64 -21.91
N GLY A 59 41.24 10.54 -20.59
CA GLY A 59 42.11 9.58 -19.91
C GLY A 59 41.80 9.48 -18.45
N PHE A 60 42.17 8.35 -17.84
CA PHE A 60 41.96 8.16 -16.41
C PHE A 60 42.73 9.22 -15.62
N ARG A 61 42.03 9.96 -14.75
CA ARG A 61 42.62 10.86 -13.77
C ARG A 61 42.28 10.37 -12.39
N ASP A 62 43.09 10.74 -11.40
CA ASP A 62 42.76 10.50 -10.00
C ASP A 62 41.45 11.25 -9.67
N GLY A 63 40.42 10.51 -9.45
CA GLY A 63 39.11 10.99 -8.98
C GLY A 63 38.90 10.59 -7.51
N ASN A 64 38.08 11.34 -6.81
CA ASN A 64 37.59 10.88 -5.51
C ASN A 64 36.72 9.67 -5.72
N ALA A 65 37.08 8.53 -5.12
CA ALA A 65 36.21 7.37 -5.08
C ALA A 65 35.11 7.60 -4.01
N ASP A 66 33.87 7.65 -4.46
CA ASP A 66 32.75 7.74 -3.52
C ASP A 66 32.56 6.40 -2.79
N LYS A 67 32.38 6.49 -1.50
CA LYS A 67 31.97 5.37 -0.70
C LYS A 67 30.46 5.36 -0.66
N ILE A 68 29.85 4.33 -1.29
CA ILE A 68 28.41 4.09 -1.16
C ILE A 68 28.13 3.81 0.32
N ASP A 69 27.47 4.72 0.98
CA ASP A 69 27.09 4.57 2.38
C ASP A 69 25.67 3.97 2.41
N VAL A 70 25.60 2.67 2.71
CA VAL A 70 24.33 1.98 2.88
C VAL A 70 23.89 2.17 4.32
N LYS A 71 22.96 3.09 4.55
CA LYS A 71 22.34 3.25 5.85
C LYS A 71 21.33 2.13 6.05
N LEU A 72 21.60 1.27 7.03
CA LEU A 72 20.67 0.23 7.44
C LEU A 72 19.53 0.88 8.25
N GLU A 73 18.30 0.74 7.76
CA GLU A 73 17.09 1.06 8.51
C GLU A 73 16.48 -0.22 9.04
N ASN A 74 16.15 -0.20 10.34
CA ASN A 74 15.42 -1.28 11.02
C ASN A 74 14.03 -0.80 11.36
N SER A 75 13.02 -1.54 10.96
CA SER A 75 11.65 -1.24 11.34
C SER A 75 10.90 -2.48 11.81
N LYS A 76 10.04 -2.29 12.78
CA LYS A 76 9.16 -3.35 13.28
C LYS A 76 8.04 -3.60 12.29
N VAL A 77 7.72 -4.88 12.06
CA VAL A 77 6.63 -5.28 11.17
C VAL A 77 5.30 -5.15 11.91
N PRO A 78 4.39 -4.26 11.47
CA PRO A 78 3.08 -4.13 12.08
C PRO A 78 2.18 -5.31 11.71
N VAL A 79 1.23 -5.60 12.61
CA VAL A 79 0.15 -6.55 12.38
C VAL A 79 -1.15 -5.77 12.28
N TYR A 80 -1.88 -5.97 11.19
CA TYR A 80 -3.20 -5.38 10.94
C TYR A 80 -4.25 -6.40 11.29
N TRP A 81 -5.09 -6.15 12.28
CA TRP A 81 -6.01 -7.15 12.79
C TRP A 81 -7.35 -6.57 13.25
N LYS A 82 -8.35 -7.45 13.27
CA LYS A 82 -9.65 -7.18 13.86
C LYS A 82 -10.26 -8.45 14.43
N ASP A 83 -10.73 -8.35 15.66
CA ASP A 83 -11.47 -9.45 16.33
C ASP A 83 -12.96 -9.36 15.99
N TYR A 84 -13.60 -10.53 15.97
CA TYR A 84 -15.03 -10.72 15.84
C TYR A 84 -15.48 -11.94 16.65
N ILE A 85 -16.76 -12.05 16.91
CA ILE A 85 -17.33 -13.15 17.68
C ILE A 85 -18.23 -13.97 16.74
N VAL A 86 -18.12 -15.29 16.84
CA VAL A 86 -19.00 -16.25 16.16
C VAL A 86 -19.89 -16.90 17.22
N ASP A 87 -21.21 -16.73 17.07
CA ASP A 87 -22.20 -17.34 17.95
C ASP A 87 -22.05 -18.87 17.93
N ARG A 88 -22.13 -19.48 19.10
CA ARG A 88 -22.05 -20.94 19.28
C ARG A 88 -23.03 -21.68 18.38
N ARG A 89 -24.26 -21.19 18.22
CA ARG A 89 -25.29 -21.84 17.39
C ARG A 89 -24.87 -21.91 15.92
N ILE A 90 -24.19 -20.89 15.41
CA ILE A 90 -23.66 -20.85 14.04
C ILE A 90 -22.59 -21.95 13.89
N TYR A 91 -21.66 -22.02 14.84
CA TYR A 91 -20.62 -23.05 14.83
C TYR A 91 -21.16 -24.48 14.94
N GLU A 92 -22.13 -24.73 15.85
CA GLU A 92 -22.76 -26.03 16.00
C GLU A 92 -23.58 -26.43 14.76
N SER A 93 -24.23 -25.46 14.09
CA SER A 93 -24.96 -25.69 12.84
C SER A 93 -24.02 -26.07 11.69
N TRP A 94 -22.84 -25.43 11.62
CA TRP A 94 -21.80 -25.81 10.67
C TRP A 94 -21.30 -27.26 10.94
N MET A 95 -21.01 -27.57 12.19
CA MET A 95 -20.52 -28.92 12.56
C MET A 95 -21.53 -30.04 12.31
N THR A 96 -22.82 -29.80 12.59
CA THR A 96 -23.84 -30.87 12.57
C THR A 96 -24.55 -30.98 11.23
N ARG A 97 -24.73 -29.89 10.51
CA ARG A 97 -25.55 -29.83 9.29
C ARG A 97 -24.78 -29.50 8.03
N ASN A 98 -23.49 -29.26 8.15
CA ASN A 98 -22.64 -28.75 7.06
C ASN A 98 -23.26 -27.50 6.37
N MET A 99 -23.95 -26.67 7.17
CA MET A 99 -24.59 -25.44 6.68
C MET A 99 -23.55 -24.40 6.40
N ASP A 100 -23.81 -23.56 5.40
CA ASP A 100 -22.98 -22.40 5.11
C ASP A 100 -22.92 -21.46 6.32
N VAL A 101 -21.71 -21.10 6.73
CA VAL A 101 -21.52 -20.16 7.84
C VAL A 101 -21.91 -18.77 7.38
N ASP A 102 -22.73 -18.09 8.18
CA ASP A 102 -22.92 -16.65 8.01
C ASP A 102 -21.61 -15.90 8.33
N ALA A 103 -20.91 -15.56 7.28
CA ALA A 103 -19.61 -14.89 7.36
C ALA A 103 -19.72 -13.36 7.51
N ALA A 104 -20.90 -12.80 7.70
CA ALA A 104 -21.10 -11.35 7.66
C ALA A 104 -20.27 -10.60 8.71
N SER A 105 -20.18 -11.11 9.94
CA SER A 105 -19.36 -10.52 11.01
C SER A 105 -17.87 -10.61 10.68
N ALA A 106 -17.43 -11.75 10.16
CA ALA A 106 -16.07 -12.00 9.73
C ALA A 106 -15.67 -11.17 8.53
N LEU A 107 -16.56 -11.03 7.53
CA LEU A 107 -16.37 -10.13 6.38
C LEU A 107 -16.22 -8.66 6.81
N SER A 108 -17.05 -8.21 7.75
CA SER A 108 -16.94 -6.85 8.29
C SER A 108 -15.60 -6.62 9.02
N ALA A 109 -15.16 -7.61 9.82
CA ALA A 109 -13.87 -7.56 10.51
C ALA A 109 -12.70 -7.56 9.51
N ALA A 110 -12.77 -8.44 8.51
CA ALA A 110 -11.80 -8.55 7.45
C ALA A 110 -11.66 -7.25 6.65
N TYR A 111 -12.78 -6.62 6.28
CA TYR A 111 -12.79 -5.32 5.62
C TYR A 111 -12.12 -4.22 6.47
N LYS A 112 -12.37 -4.20 7.78
CA LYS A 112 -11.75 -3.23 8.69
C LYS A 112 -10.24 -3.45 8.84
N ALA A 113 -9.79 -4.71 8.91
CA ALA A 113 -8.37 -5.04 8.94
C ALA A 113 -7.67 -4.65 7.62
N ALA A 114 -8.30 -4.94 6.48
CA ALA A 114 -7.81 -4.54 5.16
C ALA A 114 -7.73 -3.01 5.01
N LYS A 115 -8.74 -2.28 5.50
CA LYS A 115 -8.73 -0.82 5.49
C LYS A 115 -7.60 -0.24 6.36
N ALA A 116 -7.30 -0.88 7.49
CA ALA A 116 -6.17 -0.46 8.35
C ALA A 116 -4.83 -0.64 7.63
N GLU A 117 -4.64 -1.77 6.93
CA GLU A 117 -3.47 -2.00 6.10
C GLU A 117 -3.35 -0.99 4.95
N ASP A 118 -4.44 -0.75 4.20
CA ASP A 118 -4.46 0.26 3.13
C ASP A 118 -4.11 1.66 3.66
N THR A 119 -4.64 2.02 4.83
CA THR A 119 -4.33 3.31 5.46
C THR A 119 -2.84 3.40 5.79
N ALA A 120 -2.25 2.33 6.35
CA ALA A 120 -0.84 2.30 6.69
C ALA A 120 0.06 2.37 5.45
N ILE A 121 -0.30 1.72 4.34
CA ILE A 121 0.46 1.78 3.09
C ILE A 121 0.35 3.17 2.44
N ILE A 122 -0.84 3.76 2.40
CA ILE A 122 -1.10 5.00 1.66
C ILE A 122 -0.64 6.23 2.45
N MET A 123 -1.13 6.37 3.67
CA MET A 123 -0.88 7.56 4.51
C MET A 123 0.18 7.33 5.58
N GLY A 124 0.35 6.07 6.03
CA GLY A 124 1.10 5.78 7.24
C GLY A 124 0.25 5.86 8.49
N VAL A 125 0.87 5.57 9.63
CA VAL A 125 0.25 5.61 10.96
C VAL A 125 1.14 6.42 11.88
N ALA A 126 0.61 7.49 12.44
CA ALA A 126 1.34 8.32 13.40
C ALA A 126 1.52 7.59 14.74
N ASN A 127 2.63 7.86 15.39
CA ASN A 127 2.91 7.35 16.73
C ASN A 127 2.13 8.19 17.77
N ASP A 128 1.19 7.55 18.45
CA ASP A 128 0.40 8.15 19.54
C ASP A 128 0.85 7.67 20.93
N GLY A 129 2.05 7.08 21.01
CA GLY A 129 2.61 6.48 22.23
C GLY A 129 2.25 5.02 22.43
N THR A 130 1.26 4.50 21.72
CA THR A 130 0.83 3.09 21.75
C THR A 130 0.98 2.40 20.39
N ASN A 131 0.94 3.17 19.30
CA ASN A 131 1.13 2.71 17.92
C ASN A 131 2.53 3.02 17.43
N TYR A 132 2.95 2.29 16.41
CA TYR A 132 4.23 2.52 15.75
C TYR A 132 4.10 3.67 14.75
N ASP A 133 5.17 4.44 14.61
CA ASP A 133 5.30 5.42 13.54
C ASP A 133 5.67 4.69 12.25
N ILE A 134 4.72 4.66 11.32
CA ILE A 134 4.85 3.95 10.04
C ILE A 134 4.66 4.98 8.93
N ASN A 135 5.73 5.21 8.15
CA ASN A 135 5.65 6.06 6.98
C ASN A 135 4.89 5.36 5.87
N GLY A 136 3.81 5.99 5.39
CA GLY A 136 3.09 5.59 4.18
C GLY A 136 3.71 6.22 2.92
N LEU A 137 3.16 5.86 1.77
CA LEU A 137 3.62 6.41 0.48
C LEU A 137 3.51 7.93 0.40
N TYR A 138 2.42 8.49 0.90
CA TYR A 138 2.21 9.93 0.89
C TYR A 138 3.16 10.68 1.84
N GLN A 139 3.32 10.19 3.07
CA GLN A 139 4.19 10.83 4.06
C GLN A 139 5.68 10.60 3.80
N GLY A 140 6.01 9.43 3.24
CA GLY A 140 7.38 9.04 2.93
C GLY A 140 7.90 9.55 1.59
N ALA A 141 7.09 10.31 0.83
CA ALA A 141 7.50 10.90 -0.43
C ALA A 141 8.66 11.88 -0.22
N GLY A 142 9.69 11.76 -1.07
CA GLY A 142 10.83 12.69 -1.07
C GLY A 142 10.50 14.00 -1.79
N ASN A 143 9.65 13.94 -2.80
CA ASN A 143 9.28 15.07 -3.63
C ASN A 143 7.86 15.54 -3.33
N ASP A 144 7.63 16.86 -3.47
CA ASP A 144 6.34 17.51 -3.25
C ASP A 144 6.04 18.48 -4.39
N TYR A 145 5.09 18.10 -5.24
CA TYR A 145 4.53 19.01 -6.23
C TYR A 145 3.38 19.80 -5.59
N SER A 146 3.65 21.03 -5.20
CA SER A 146 2.73 21.89 -4.44
C SER A 146 2.07 22.99 -5.26
N THR A 147 2.26 23.00 -6.59
CA THR A 147 1.63 23.99 -7.47
C THR A 147 0.13 23.73 -7.55
N SER A 148 -0.67 24.70 -7.15
CA SER A 148 -2.14 24.59 -7.17
C SER A 148 -2.65 24.34 -8.60
N LYS A 149 -3.28 23.18 -8.81
CA LYS A 149 -3.85 22.75 -10.09
C LYS A 149 -5.21 22.04 -9.84
N ASP A 150 -6.28 22.70 -10.19
CA ASP A 150 -7.62 22.09 -10.13
C ASP A 150 -7.79 21.07 -11.26
N PHE A 151 -7.93 19.80 -10.93
CA PHE A 151 -8.13 18.69 -11.88
C PHE A 151 -9.51 18.73 -12.58
N GLY A 152 -10.40 19.61 -12.16
CA GLY A 152 -11.63 19.90 -12.89
C GLY A 152 -11.41 20.67 -14.19
N THR A 153 -10.24 21.31 -14.35
CA THR A 153 -9.86 22.07 -15.54
C THR A 153 -8.93 21.22 -16.43
N PHE A 154 -9.35 21.01 -17.69
CA PHE A 154 -8.58 20.23 -18.66
C PHE A 154 -7.15 20.79 -18.86
N GLY A 155 -6.17 19.90 -18.87
CA GLY A 155 -4.74 20.21 -19.00
C GLY A 155 -4.02 20.40 -17.66
N ASN A 156 -4.74 20.62 -16.56
CA ASN A 156 -4.11 20.81 -15.27
C ASN A 156 -3.53 19.52 -14.69
N ALA A 157 -4.21 18.39 -14.85
CA ALA A 157 -3.72 17.10 -14.37
C ALA A 157 -2.48 16.65 -15.17
N THR A 158 -2.48 16.85 -16.49
CA THR A 158 -1.32 16.59 -17.35
C THR A 158 -0.14 17.48 -16.97
N ALA A 159 -0.37 18.77 -16.73
CA ALA A 159 0.69 19.70 -16.29
C ALA A 159 1.24 19.34 -14.90
N ALA A 160 0.37 18.89 -13.97
CA ALA A 160 0.81 18.46 -12.65
C ALA A 160 1.68 17.20 -12.75
N LEU A 161 1.29 16.22 -13.58
CA LEU A 161 2.08 15.00 -13.77
C LEU A 161 3.42 15.28 -14.45
N SER A 162 3.44 16.18 -15.46
CA SER A 162 4.69 16.60 -16.10
C SER A 162 5.65 17.28 -15.12
N GLY A 163 5.14 18.22 -14.30
CA GLY A 163 5.96 18.86 -13.27
C GLY A 163 6.41 17.91 -12.15
N THR A 164 5.63 16.85 -11.89
CA THR A 164 6.05 15.79 -10.97
C THR A 164 7.22 14.99 -11.53
N TYR A 165 7.17 14.65 -12.81
CA TYR A 165 8.27 13.93 -13.48
C TYR A 165 9.53 14.79 -13.58
N GLU A 166 9.40 16.09 -13.84
CA GLU A 166 10.53 17.03 -13.83
C GLU A 166 11.25 17.03 -12.46
N LEU A 167 10.50 17.10 -11.35
CA LEU A 167 11.08 17.01 -10.00
C LEU A 167 11.79 15.69 -9.73
N MET A 168 11.25 14.59 -10.23
CA MET A 168 11.84 13.26 -10.04
C MET A 168 13.07 13.04 -10.93
N ASP A 169 13.06 13.58 -12.16
CA ASP A 169 14.18 13.53 -13.10
C ASP A 169 15.36 14.38 -12.59
N ASP A 170 15.08 15.55 -12.02
CA ASP A 170 16.09 16.41 -11.37
C ASP A 170 16.81 15.68 -10.22
N ASP A 171 16.13 14.73 -9.56
CA ASP A 171 16.71 13.85 -8.53
C ASP A 171 17.35 12.57 -9.12
N GLY A 172 17.51 12.48 -10.43
CA GLY A 172 18.16 11.36 -11.12
C GLY A 172 17.32 10.11 -11.26
N MET A 173 15.97 10.20 -11.13
CA MET A 173 15.09 9.07 -11.34
C MET A 173 14.83 8.83 -12.84
N PRO A 174 14.95 7.59 -13.35
CA PRO A 174 14.70 7.26 -14.75
C PRO A 174 13.20 7.20 -15.04
N VAL A 175 12.51 8.34 -15.01
CA VAL A 175 11.05 8.45 -15.13
C VAL A 175 10.50 7.87 -16.43
N ASP A 176 11.26 7.98 -17.54
CA ASP A 176 10.84 7.49 -18.86
C ASP A 176 10.81 5.96 -18.98
N SER A 177 11.53 5.26 -18.11
CA SER A 177 11.70 3.80 -18.18
C SER A 177 10.91 3.03 -17.13
N LEU A 178 10.26 3.72 -16.19
CA LEU A 178 9.54 3.12 -15.10
C LEU A 178 8.02 3.29 -15.24
N PRO A 179 7.23 2.25 -14.96
CA PRO A 179 5.79 2.39 -14.81
C PRO A 179 5.45 2.97 -13.44
N PHE A 180 4.59 4.01 -13.43
CA PHE A 180 4.15 4.67 -12.21
C PHE A 180 2.67 4.47 -11.96
N ASN A 181 2.30 4.16 -10.72
CA ASN A 181 0.91 4.23 -10.27
C ASN A 181 0.63 5.60 -9.65
N MET A 182 -0.53 6.14 -9.99
CA MET A 182 -1.05 7.37 -9.39
C MET A 182 -2.18 7.02 -8.41
N CYS A 183 -2.15 7.60 -7.22
CA CYS A 183 -3.24 7.52 -6.26
C CYS A 183 -3.75 8.91 -5.94
N LEU A 184 -5.03 9.14 -6.15
CA LEU A 184 -5.70 10.42 -5.94
C LEU A 184 -6.76 10.31 -4.83
N ALA A 185 -7.02 11.40 -4.14
CA ALA A 185 -8.21 11.49 -3.31
C ALA A 185 -9.47 11.34 -4.19
N SER A 186 -10.54 10.80 -3.61
CA SER A 186 -11.73 10.43 -4.37
C SER A 186 -12.34 11.61 -5.14
N ALA A 187 -12.29 12.84 -4.61
CA ALA A 187 -12.78 14.03 -5.28
C ALA A 187 -11.97 14.34 -6.55
N GLN A 188 -10.64 14.36 -6.45
CA GLN A 188 -9.73 14.64 -7.57
C GLN A 188 -9.82 13.56 -8.66
N TYR A 189 -10.00 12.31 -8.26
CA TYR A 189 -10.23 11.24 -9.22
C TYR A 189 -11.53 11.44 -10.02
N GLN A 190 -12.63 11.88 -9.38
CA GLN A 190 -13.88 12.18 -10.06
C GLN A 190 -13.74 13.41 -10.98
N GLN A 191 -13.02 14.44 -10.57
CA GLN A 191 -12.71 15.61 -11.39
C GLN A 191 -11.92 15.20 -12.64
N LEU A 192 -10.88 14.36 -12.50
CA LEU A 192 -10.08 13.86 -13.61
C LEU A 192 -10.92 13.05 -14.63
N ILE A 193 -11.84 12.19 -14.15
CA ILE A 193 -12.74 11.43 -15.03
C ILE A 193 -13.68 12.38 -15.79
N ALA A 194 -14.14 13.45 -15.15
CA ALA A 194 -15.07 14.42 -15.73
C ALA A 194 -14.36 15.40 -16.69
N SER A 195 -13.05 15.63 -16.51
CA SER A 195 -12.24 16.59 -17.28
C SER A 195 -12.20 16.22 -18.77
N ARG A 196 -12.57 17.20 -19.62
CA ARG A 196 -12.61 17.04 -21.07
C ARG A 196 -12.13 18.32 -21.77
N SER A 197 -11.47 18.13 -22.91
CA SER A 197 -11.16 19.23 -23.81
C SER A 197 -12.41 19.82 -24.46
N ALA A 198 -12.27 20.96 -25.09
CA ALA A 198 -13.34 21.59 -25.91
C ALA A 198 -13.87 20.64 -27.01
N ASN A 199 -13.03 19.72 -27.50
CA ASN A 199 -13.38 18.71 -28.52
C ASN A 199 -13.90 17.40 -27.89
N GLY A 200 -14.12 17.32 -26.58
CA GLY A 200 -14.66 16.16 -25.88
C GLY A 200 -13.66 15.06 -25.56
N VAL A 201 -12.36 15.25 -25.82
CA VAL A 201 -11.30 14.29 -25.46
C VAL A 201 -11.14 14.27 -23.94
N ARG A 202 -10.97 13.08 -23.37
CA ARG A 202 -10.77 12.90 -21.93
C ARG A 202 -9.29 13.03 -21.58
N GLU A 203 -8.96 13.85 -20.59
CA GLU A 203 -7.59 13.99 -20.08
C GLU A 203 -7.06 12.71 -19.44
N LEU A 204 -7.96 11.87 -18.91
CA LEU A 204 -7.61 10.58 -18.31
C LEU A 204 -6.79 9.69 -19.27
N SER A 205 -7.03 9.76 -20.59
CA SER A 205 -6.30 8.96 -21.58
C SER A 205 -4.84 9.38 -21.66
N ASP A 206 -4.59 10.67 -21.66
CA ASP A 206 -3.25 11.25 -21.73
C ASP A 206 -2.44 10.91 -20.47
N ILE A 207 -3.10 11.00 -19.31
CA ILE A 207 -2.47 10.62 -18.02
C ILE A 207 -2.10 9.13 -18.00
N ILE A 208 -2.97 8.23 -18.48
CA ILE A 208 -2.67 6.78 -18.53
C ILE A 208 -1.46 6.51 -19.44
N GLU A 209 -1.35 7.22 -20.55
CA GLU A 209 -0.20 7.09 -21.47
C GLU A 209 1.09 7.56 -20.78
N MET A 210 1.06 8.71 -20.09
CA MET A 210 2.20 9.26 -19.34
C MET A 210 2.66 8.36 -18.20
N LEU A 211 1.78 7.55 -17.60
CA LEU A 211 2.12 6.64 -16.51
C LEU A 211 2.90 5.39 -16.94
N ASN A 212 3.29 5.26 -18.21
CA ASN A 212 4.13 4.17 -18.73
C ASN A 212 3.60 2.76 -18.42
N GLY A 213 2.29 2.55 -18.51
CA GLY A 213 1.64 1.26 -18.20
C GLY A 213 1.19 1.11 -16.74
N GLY A 214 1.43 2.10 -15.90
CA GLY A 214 0.85 2.16 -14.57
C GLY A 214 -0.65 2.44 -14.56
N LYS A 215 -1.22 2.53 -13.37
CA LYS A 215 -2.67 2.65 -13.16
C LYS A 215 -3.00 3.82 -12.23
N ILE A 216 -4.22 4.33 -12.38
CA ILE A 216 -4.75 5.37 -11.51
C ILE A 216 -5.72 4.74 -10.52
N PHE A 217 -5.53 5.05 -9.24
CA PHE A 217 -6.35 4.59 -8.14
C PHE A 217 -6.99 5.78 -7.43
N SER A 218 -8.21 5.60 -6.94
CA SER A 218 -8.85 6.54 -6.03
C SER A 218 -8.75 6.01 -4.61
N SER A 219 -8.48 6.87 -3.63
CA SER A 219 -8.49 6.50 -2.23
C SER A 219 -9.31 7.49 -1.41
N ASN A 220 -10.11 6.96 -0.48
CA ASN A 220 -10.82 7.76 0.53
C ASN A 220 -9.97 7.98 1.80
N VAL A 221 -8.77 7.44 1.84
CA VAL A 221 -7.81 7.64 2.92
C VAL A 221 -7.08 8.97 2.75
N LEU A 222 -6.85 9.38 1.49
CA LEU A 222 -6.24 10.67 1.16
C LEU A 222 -7.21 11.82 1.41
N THR A 223 -6.65 12.92 1.92
CA THR A 223 -7.40 14.19 2.08
C THR A 223 -7.73 14.78 0.71
N THR A 224 -8.90 15.39 0.58
CA THR A 224 -9.27 16.14 -0.64
C THR A 224 -8.19 17.15 -1.00
N GLY A 225 -7.86 17.24 -2.29
CA GLY A 225 -6.78 18.10 -2.77
C GLY A 225 -5.40 17.46 -2.74
N THR A 226 -5.31 16.16 -2.48
CA THR A 226 -4.04 15.46 -2.41
C THR A 226 -4.00 14.20 -3.26
N GLY A 227 -2.78 13.81 -3.66
CA GLY A 227 -2.48 12.59 -4.38
C GLY A 227 -1.00 12.25 -4.26
N PHE A 228 -0.57 11.20 -4.89
CA PHE A 228 0.85 10.87 -5.07
C PHE A 228 1.04 9.94 -6.26
N ILE A 229 2.27 9.89 -6.74
CA ILE A 229 2.72 8.87 -7.70
C ILE A 229 3.87 8.07 -7.10
N ALA A 230 3.89 6.78 -7.41
CA ALA A 230 4.93 5.87 -6.96
C ALA A 230 5.22 4.82 -8.05
N PRO A 231 6.48 4.35 -8.19
CA PRO A 231 6.82 3.32 -9.16
C PRO A 231 6.22 1.97 -8.75
N THR A 232 5.76 1.20 -9.74
CA THR A 232 5.19 -0.14 -9.53
C THR A 232 6.21 -1.24 -9.64
N GLU A 233 7.24 -1.02 -10.44
CA GLU A 233 8.29 -1.98 -10.75
C GLU A 233 9.65 -1.30 -10.63
N ALA A 234 10.69 -2.09 -10.60
CA ALA A 234 12.05 -1.60 -10.59
C ALA A 234 12.88 -2.30 -11.64
N VAL A 235 13.85 -1.60 -12.19
CA VAL A 235 14.93 -2.23 -12.94
C VAL A 235 15.94 -2.79 -11.91
N GLY A 236 15.75 -4.05 -11.52
CA GLY A 236 16.55 -4.68 -10.47
C GLY A 236 15.82 -4.76 -9.12
N GLU A 237 16.30 -4.04 -8.11
CA GLU A 237 15.61 -3.96 -6.82
C GLU A 237 14.51 -2.88 -6.83
N PRO A 238 13.33 -3.16 -6.25
CA PRO A 238 12.26 -2.15 -6.19
C PRO A 238 12.65 -0.97 -5.30
N TYR A 239 12.42 0.25 -5.78
CA TYR A 239 12.62 1.48 -5.01
C TYR A 239 11.72 1.57 -3.80
N VAL A 240 10.51 1.02 -3.96
CA VAL A 240 9.48 0.96 -2.93
C VAL A 240 8.79 -0.39 -3.03
N ASP A 241 8.69 -1.11 -1.93
CA ASP A 241 7.98 -2.38 -1.89
C ASP A 241 7.21 -2.59 -0.58
N PHE A 242 6.15 -3.37 -0.66
CA PHE A 242 5.44 -3.85 0.51
C PHE A 242 5.94 -5.26 0.88
N TYR A 243 6.69 -5.35 1.98
CA TYR A 243 7.22 -6.62 2.48
C TYR A 243 6.15 -7.35 3.27
N LEU A 244 5.50 -8.32 2.61
CA LEU A 244 4.38 -9.07 3.16
C LEU A 244 4.89 -10.30 3.89
N THR A 245 4.82 -10.32 5.22
CA THR A 245 5.25 -11.45 6.05
C THR A 245 4.15 -12.49 6.24
N SER A 246 2.90 -12.06 6.31
CA SER A 246 1.73 -12.94 6.37
C SER A 246 0.56 -12.33 5.63
N ASP A 247 0.00 -13.06 4.68
CA ASP A 247 -1.25 -12.68 4.03
C ASP A 247 -2.42 -12.85 5.00
N PHE A 248 -3.60 -12.32 4.64
CA PHE A 248 -4.79 -12.41 5.47
C PHE A 248 -5.11 -13.86 5.85
N LYS A 249 -5.30 -14.05 7.15
CA LYS A 249 -5.68 -15.33 7.75
C LYS A 249 -6.70 -15.10 8.84
N THR A 250 -7.53 -16.12 9.06
CA THR A 250 -8.44 -16.16 10.20
C THR A 250 -7.99 -17.21 11.20
N GLU A 251 -8.08 -16.87 12.47
CA GLU A 251 -7.86 -17.79 13.56
C GLU A 251 -9.08 -17.76 14.49
N HIS A 252 -9.47 -18.93 15.00
CA HIS A 252 -10.59 -19.06 15.92
C HIS A 252 -10.14 -19.77 17.19
N GLY A 253 -10.64 -19.28 18.31
CA GLY A 253 -10.42 -19.85 19.63
C GLY A 253 -11.69 -19.75 20.47
N VAL A 254 -11.73 -20.49 21.57
CA VAL A 254 -12.80 -20.34 22.56
C VAL A 254 -12.67 -18.97 23.21
N ASP A 255 -13.79 -18.25 23.37
CA ASP A 255 -13.78 -16.96 24.06
C ASP A 255 -13.39 -17.15 25.53
N SER A 256 -12.18 -16.71 25.88
CA SER A 256 -11.68 -16.79 27.25
C SER A 256 -12.32 -15.78 28.20
N LYS A 257 -12.99 -14.74 27.68
CA LYS A 257 -13.67 -13.72 28.47
C LYS A 257 -15.08 -14.15 28.90
N HIS A 258 -15.72 -14.96 28.05
CA HIS A 258 -17.07 -15.46 28.29
C HIS A 258 -17.14 -16.97 28.04
N PRO A 259 -16.44 -17.80 28.85
CA PRO A 259 -16.37 -19.24 28.63
C PRO A 259 -17.74 -19.93 28.76
N ASP A 260 -18.67 -19.31 29.47
CA ASP A 260 -20.00 -19.87 29.75
C ASP A 260 -20.93 -19.78 28.52
N THR A 261 -20.71 -18.87 27.60
CA THR A 261 -21.53 -18.75 26.37
C THR A 261 -21.15 -19.79 25.35
N GLY A 262 -19.91 -20.27 25.37
CA GLY A 262 -19.36 -21.21 24.39
C GLY A 262 -19.18 -20.60 22.99
N ASP A 263 -19.23 -19.27 22.88
CA ASP A 263 -18.97 -18.55 21.64
C ASP A 263 -17.50 -18.68 21.22
N LEU A 264 -17.24 -18.54 19.92
CA LEU A 264 -15.89 -18.55 19.39
C LEU A 264 -15.42 -17.13 19.14
N ASN A 265 -14.22 -16.85 19.61
CA ASN A 265 -13.52 -15.61 19.25
C ASN A 265 -12.73 -15.84 17.96
N GLY A 266 -13.04 -15.07 16.94
CA GLY A 266 -12.34 -15.07 15.66
C GLY A 266 -11.46 -13.83 15.53
N ARG A 267 -10.32 -13.98 14.87
CA ARG A 267 -9.40 -12.90 14.53
C ARG A 267 -9.01 -12.99 13.09
N VAL A 268 -9.20 -11.89 12.34
CA VAL A 268 -8.61 -11.73 11.00
C VAL A 268 -7.38 -10.87 11.14
N TYR A 269 -6.28 -11.29 10.54
CA TYR A 269 -5.04 -10.53 10.58
C TYR A 269 -4.20 -10.70 9.32
N SER A 270 -3.38 -9.69 9.05
CA SER A 270 -2.27 -9.71 8.09
C SER A 270 -1.06 -9.04 8.73
N ALA A 271 0.13 -9.28 8.20
CA ALA A 271 1.33 -8.62 8.67
C ALA A 271 2.25 -8.27 7.49
N GLY A 272 2.75 -7.06 7.48
CA GLY A 272 3.65 -6.56 6.45
C GLY A 272 4.04 -5.11 6.71
N ILE A 273 5.10 -4.66 6.05
CA ILE A 273 5.62 -3.31 6.18
C ILE A 273 5.99 -2.72 4.82
N LEU A 274 5.69 -1.43 4.65
CA LEU A 274 6.15 -0.66 3.50
C LEU A 274 7.63 -0.32 3.69
N ARG A 275 8.47 -0.66 2.72
CA ARG A 275 9.87 -0.28 2.69
C ARG A 275 10.09 0.75 1.60
N ILE A 276 10.52 1.94 1.98
CA ILE A 276 10.89 3.02 1.07
C ILE A 276 12.41 3.06 1.04
N LYS A 277 13.01 2.46 0.01
CA LYS A 277 14.46 2.40 -0.15
C LYS A 277 14.99 3.70 -0.73
N GLN A 278 14.23 4.32 -1.62
CA GLN A 278 14.53 5.60 -2.23
C GLN A 278 13.28 6.47 -2.23
N ASN A 279 13.27 7.49 -1.40
CA ASN A 279 12.10 8.34 -1.18
C ASN A 279 11.85 9.31 -2.34
N VAL A 280 12.90 9.70 -3.08
CA VAL A 280 12.79 10.56 -4.28
C VAL A 280 12.02 9.89 -5.43
N ALA A 281 11.87 8.55 -5.37
CA ALA A 281 11.05 7.80 -6.31
C ALA A 281 9.54 8.02 -6.12
N ILE A 282 9.14 8.64 -5.02
CA ILE A 282 7.75 8.97 -4.72
C ILE A 282 7.60 10.48 -4.72
N CYS A 283 6.62 10.97 -5.47
CA CYS A 283 6.24 12.38 -5.42
C CYS A 283 4.81 12.53 -4.95
N LYS A 284 4.61 13.35 -3.92
CA LYS A 284 3.27 13.73 -3.48
C LYS A 284 2.76 14.92 -4.28
N LEU A 285 1.47 14.94 -4.49
CA LEU A 285 0.72 16.02 -5.10
C LEU A 285 -0.05 16.71 -3.98
N SER A 286 0.29 17.94 -3.69
CA SER A 286 -0.39 18.77 -2.71
C SER A 286 -1.06 19.96 -3.40
N SER A 287 -2.28 20.30 -2.98
CA SER A 287 -3.05 21.41 -3.57
C SER A 287 -3.53 21.18 -5.02
N ILE A 288 -4.00 19.96 -5.33
CA ILE A 288 -4.56 19.59 -6.63
C ILE A 288 -6.09 19.60 -6.64
#